data_974008c7f36feb87d9525c1514735b5d
#
_entry.id   974008c7f36feb87d9525c1514735b5d
#
_cell.length_a   1.000
_cell.length_b   1.000
_cell.length_c   1.000
_cell.angle_alpha   90.00
_cell.angle_beta   90.00
_cell.angle_gamma   90.00
#
_symmetry.space_group_name_H-M   'P 1'
#
loop_
_entity.id
_entity.type
_entity.pdbx_description
1 polymer ?
#
loop_
_entity_poly.entity_id
_entity_poly.type
_entity_poly.pdbx_seq_one_letter_code
_entity_poly.pdbx_strand_id
1 'polypeptide(L)'
;MQDEQIYTLALTRIPGLGLIGACNLVRTLGSASAIFQHRKELKELIPEVSDKLIKALDCPEAFQRAEQELEFAEKNQIQCLTLDNPSYPSRLRECEDAPLALFYRGNSPLNTQRVISIVGTRHATKYGEDLCASFMQDLADLCPDTLIVSGLAYGIDIHAHRNALKYKLPTVGVLAHGLDRIYPSAHRKTAIEMMDHGGLLTEFI
;
A
#
# COMPACT_ATOMS: atom_id res chain seq x y z
N MET A 1 5.79 -2.96 -18.43
CA MET A 1 5.22 -2.99 -17.06
C MET A 1 6.30 -3.28 -16.01
N GLN A 2 7.07 -4.36 -16.12
CA GLN A 2 8.09 -4.70 -15.12
C GLN A 2 9.19 -3.63 -15.02
N ASP A 3 9.60 -3.04 -16.14
CA ASP A 3 10.59 -1.96 -16.15
C ASP A 3 10.11 -0.73 -15.38
N GLU A 4 8.84 -0.32 -15.52
CA GLU A 4 8.31 0.87 -14.82
C GLU A 4 8.21 0.63 -13.30
N GLN A 5 7.92 -0.59 -12.86
CA GLN A 5 7.95 -0.94 -11.44
C GLN A 5 9.37 -0.78 -10.85
N ILE A 6 10.40 -1.23 -11.59
CA ILE A 6 11.80 -1.05 -11.16
C ILE A 6 12.13 0.43 -11.03
N TYR A 7 11.81 1.25 -12.04
CA TYR A 7 12.05 2.70 -11.98
C TYR A 7 11.28 3.37 -10.84
N THR A 8 10.03 2.99 -10.64
CA THR A 8 9.20 3.53 -9.55
C THR A 8 9.78 3.20 -8.18
N LEU A 9 10.15 1.94 -7.95
CA LEU A 9 10.78 1.53 -6.68
C LEU A 9 12.15 2.17 -6.49
N ALA A 10 12.99 2.22 -7.53
CA ALA A 10 14.28 2.92 -7.47
C ALA A 10 14.08 4.40 -7.09
N LEU A 11 13.07 5.07 -7.66
CA LEU A 11 12.78 6.47 -7.34
C LEU A 11 12.46 6.67 -5.85
N THR A 12 11.75 5.73 -5.22
CA THR A 12 11.46 5.79 -3.77
C THR A 12 12.71 5.66 -2.89
N ARG A 13 13.84 5.20 -3.46
CA ARG A 13 15.11 4.96 -2.75
C ARG A 13 16.15 6.06 -2.99
N ILE A 14 15.82 7.08 -3.79
CA ILE A 14 16.75 8.15 -4.10
C ILE A 14 16.99 9.02 -2.84
N PRO A 15 18.26 9.18 -2.41
CA PRO A 15 18.59 9.96 -1.23
C PRO A 15 18.18 11.43 -1.37
N GLY A 16 17.42 11.92 -0.39
CA GLY A 16 16.98 13.32 -0.35
C GLY A 16 15.74 13.62 -1.21
N LEU A 17 15.20 12.64 -1.91
CA LEU A 17 13.91 12.74 -2.58
C LEU A 17 12.82 12.20 -1.67
N GLY A 18 12.01 13.11 -1.10
CA GLY A 18 10.84 12.72 -0.32
C GLY A 18 9.66 12.31 -1.20
N LEU A 19 8.66 11.66 -0.61
CA LEU A 19 7.48 11.14 -1.31
C LEU A 19 6.78 12.22 -2.16
N ILE A 20 6.48 13.37 -1.59
CA ILE A 20 5.81 14.48 -2.30
C ILE A 20 6.65 14.94 -3.52
N GLY A 21 7.96 15.07 -3.35
CA GLY A 21 8.86 15.42 -4.45
C GLY A 21 8.86 14.37 -5.56
N ALA A 22 8.89 13.10 -5.20
CA ALA A 22 8.83 12.00 -6.14
C ALA A 22 7.49 11.95 -6.89
N CYS A 23 6.36 12.13 -6.19
CA CYS A 23 5.03 12.23 -6.79
C CYS A 23 4.94 13.39 -7.78
N ASN A 24 5.46 14.57 -7.42
CA ASN A 24 5.45 15.73 -8.30
C ASN A 24 6.28 15.50 -9.57
N LEU A 25 7.46 14.88 -9.45
CA LEU A 25 8.27 14.51 -10.61
C LEU A 25 7.54 13.54 -11.54
N VAL A 26 6.92 12.50 -10.98
CA VAL A 26 6.14 11.52 -11.76
C VAL A 26 4.94 12.18 -12.43
N ARG A 27 4.20 13.05 -11.73
CA ARG A 27 3.06 13.78 -12.31
C ARG A 27 3.48 14.73 -13.43
N THR A 28 4.63 15.39 -13.30
CA THR A 28 5.14 16.36 -14.29
C THR A 28 5.67 15.65 -15.54
N LEU A 29 6.42 14.55 -15.40
CA LEU A 29 7.07 13.86 -16.50
C LEU A 29 6.31 12.64 -17.02
N GLY A 30 5.23 12.24 -16.32
CA GLY A 30 4.32 11.19 -16.73
C GLY A 30 4.73 9.78 -16.26
N SER A 31 6.00 9.52 -15.92
CA SER A 31 6.46 8.21 -15.45
C SER A 31 7.76 8.30 -14.66
N ALA A 32 8.06 7.28 -13.85
CA ALA A 32 9.33 7.20 -13.14
C ALA A 32 10.50 6.95 -14.12
N SER A 33 10.30 6.13 -15.14
CA SER A 33 11.30 5.89 -16.18
C SER A 33 11.71 7.17 -16.92
N ALA A 34 10.76 8.05 -17.24
CA ALA A 34 11.04 9.32 -17.89
C ALA A 34 11.96 10.22 -17.04
N ILE A 35 11.81 10.21 -15.71
CA ILE A 35 12.68 10.98 -14.80
C ILE A 35 14.14 10.57 -14.95
N PHE A 36 14.41 9.26 -14.98
CA PHE A 36 15.78 8.75 -15.14
C PHE A 36 16.31 8.94 -16.56
N GLN A 37 15.48 8.77 -17.59
CA GLN A 37 15.85 8.95 -19.00
C GLN A 37 16.23 10.42 -19.29
N HIS A 38 15.44 11.37 -18.79
CA HIS A 38 15.66 12.80 -18.97
C HIS A 38 16.47 13.45 -17.85
N ARG A 39 17.20 12.65 -17.03
CA ARG A 39 17.94 13.13 -15.85
C ARG A 39 18.81 14.36 -16.14
N LYS A 40 19.49 14.41 -17.28
CA LYS A 40 20.40 15.51 -17.65
C LYS A 40 19.65 16.78 -18.02
N GLU A 41 18.43 16.68 -18.48
CA GLU A 41 17.55 17.75 -18.95
C GLU A 41 16.56 18.22 -17.87
N LEU A 42 16.54 17.54 -16.69
CA LEU A 42 15.58 17.81 -15.62
C LEU A 42 15.53 19.27 -15.20
N LYS A 43 16.66 19.95 -15.19
CA LYS A 43 16.74 21.37 -14.81
C LYS A 43 16.10 22.31 -15.83
N GLU A 44 16.10 21.91 -17.12
CA GLU A 44 15.43 22.65 -18.19
C GLU A 44 13.91 22.39 -18.16
N LEU A 45 13.53 21.17 -17.82
CA LEU A 45 12.11 20.74 -17.75
C LEU A 45 11.44 21.21 -16.45
N ILE A 46 12.19 21.21 -15.34
CA ILE A 46 11.70 21.56 -14.00
C ILE A 46 12.78 22.40 -13.30
N PRO A 47 12.76 23.74 -13.47
CA PRO A 47 13.80 24.64 -12.95
C PRO A 47 14.06 24.55 -11.45
N GLU A 48 13.05 24.14 -10.67
CA GLU A 48 13.12 23.99 -9.20
C GLU A 48 13.95 22.78 -8.76
N VAL A 49 14.26 21.85 -9.67
CA VAL A 49 15.06 20.65 -9.35
C VAL A 49 16.51 21.06 -9.07
N SER A 50 17.00 20.66 -7.90
CA SER A 50 18.37 20.97 -7.48
C SER A 50 19.41 20.09 -8.17
N ASP A 51 20.61 20.64 -8.41
CA ASP A 51 21.74 19.85 -8.93
C ASP A 51 22.11 18.67 -8.02
N LYS A 52 21.84 18.79 -6.71
CA LYS A 52 22.02 17.71 -5.73
C LYS A 52 21.11 16.53 -6.04
N LEU A 53 19.84 16.79 -6.37
CA LEU A 53 18.89 15.73 -6.71
C LEU A 53 19.23 15.08 -8.05
N ILE A 54 19.62 15.87 -9.07
CA ILE A 54 20.05 15.33 -10.36
C ILE A 54 21.23 14.37 -10.20
N LYS A 55 22.20 14.70 -9.34
CA LYS A 55 23.31 13.80 -9.01
C LYS A 55 22.85 12.57 -8.23
N ALA A 56 21.91 12.73 -7.29
CA ALA A 56 21.38 11.63 -6.49
C ALA A 56 20.60 10.59 -7.32
N LEU A 57 20.03 10.98 -8.47
CA LEU A 57 19.40 10.08 -9.41
C LEU A 57 20.37 9.08 -10.08
N ASP A 58 21.70 9.33 -9.97
CA ASP A 58 22.73 8.37 -10.37
C ASP A 58 23.05 7.42 -9.21
N CYS A 59 22.14 6.55 -8.90
CA CYS A 59 22.20 5.66 -7.74
C CYS A 59 21.93 4.20 -8.18
N PRO A 60 22.95 3.47 -8.65
CA PRO A 60 22.81 2.07 -9.04
C PRO A 60 22.26 1.17 -7.92
N GLU A 61 22.58 1.50 -6.67
CA GLU A 61 22.12 0.77 -5.48
C GLU A 61 20.59 0.82 -5.33
N ALA A 62 19.97 1.94 -5.75
CA ALA A 62 18.51 2.07 -5.73
C ALA A 62 17.86 1.08 -6.70
N PHE A 63 18.43 0.89 -7.88
CA PHE A 63 17.97 -0.09 -8.86
C PHE A 63 18.19 -1.52 -8.40
N GLN A 64 19.37 -1.83 -7.89
CA GLN A 64 19.68 -3.15 -7.34
C GLN A 64 18.68 -3.52 -6.22
N ARG A 65 18.37 -2.56 -5.35
CA ARG A 65 17.38 -2.77 -4.28
C ARG A 65 15.97 -2.97 -4.85
N ALA A 66 15.57 -2.19 -5.85
CA ALA A 66 14.27 -2.33 -6.52
C ALA A 66 14.10 -3.70 -7.16
N GLU A 67 15.13 -4.21 -7.84
CA GLU A 67 15.14 -5.55 -8.43
C GLU A 67 14.98 -6.65 -7.37
N GLN A 68 15.72 -6.56 -6.25
CA GLN A 68 15.59 -7.49 -5.12
C GLN A 68 14.18 -7.48 -4.50
N GLU A 69 13.57 -6.31 -4.38
CA GLU A 69 12.21 -6.17 -3.85
C GLU A 69 11.17 -6.80 -4.79
N LEU A 70 11.31 -6.61 -6.09
CA LEU A 70 10.41 -7.24 -7.07
C LEU A 70 10.60 -8.75 -7.15
N GLU A 71 11.83 -9.24 -7.10
CA GLU A 71 12.13 -10.68 -7.05
C GLU A 71 11.51 -11.31 -5.79
N PHE A 72 11.64 -10.67 -4.64
CA PHE A 72 11.00 -11.11 -3.41
C PHE A 72 9.48 -11.11 -3.54
N ALA A 73 8.90 -10.07 -4.11
CA ALA A 73 7.46 -9.93 -4.31
C ALA A 73 6.93 -11.07 -5.20
N GLU A 74 7.57 -11.31 -6.35
CA GLU A 74 7.19 -12.37 -7.28
C GLU A 74 7.26 -13.75 -6.61
N LYS A 75 8.37 -14.05 -5.94
CA LYS A 75 8.58 -15.32 -5.23
C LYS A 75 7.54 -15.59 -4.14
N ASN A 76 7.01 -14.54 -3.51
CA ASN A 76 6.03 -14.63 -2.42
C ASN A 76 4.59 -14.33 -2.86
N GLN A 77 4.32 -14.24 -4.17
CA GLN A 77 2.99 -13.95 -4.71
C GLN A 77 2.43 -12.59 -4.20
N ILE A 78 3.31 -11.61 -4.06
CA ILE A 78 2.97 -10.24 -3.69
C ILE A 78 2.89 -9.41 -4.96
N GLN A 79 1.81 -8.67 -5.14
CA GLN A 79 1.65 -7.74 -6.25
C GLN A 79 2.31 -6.40 -5.90
N CYS A 80 3.13 -5.87 -6.80
CA CYS A 80 3.60 -4.49 -6.73
C CYS A 80 2.64 -3.61 -7.54
N LEU A 81 1.92 -2.73 -6.86
CA LEU A 81 0.93 -1.82 -7.44
C LEU A 81 1.51 -0.41 -7.50
N THR A 82 1.90 0.04 -8.68
CA THR A 82 2.35 1.41 -8.94
C THR A 82 1.17 2.33 -9.25
N LEU A 83 1.34 3.65 -9.19
CA LEU A 83 0.25 4.63 -9.39
C LEU A 83 -0.50 4.44 -10.71
N ASP A 84 0.15 3.96 -11.77
CA ASP A 84 -0.43 3.67 -13.08
C ASP A 84 -1.19 2.33 -13.14
N ASN A 85 -0.98 1.45 -12.14
CA ASN A 85 -1.63 0.14 -12.10
C ASN A 85 -3.14 0.30 -11.85
N PRO A 86 -4.03 -0.31 -12.68
CA PRO A 86 -5.49 -0.24 -12.48
C PRO A 86 -5.96 -0.77 -11.13
N SER A 87 -5.23 -1.69 -10.50
CA SER A 87 -5.54 -2.26 -9.19
C SER A 87 -5.08 -1.38 -8.02
N TYR A 88 -4.30 -0.31 -8.27
CA TYR A 88 -3.94 0.65 -7.22
C TYR A 88 -5.22 1.33 -6.68
N PRO A 89 -5.37 1.50 -5.34
CA PRO A 89 -6.57 2.13 -4.77
C PRO A 89 -6.81 3.53 -5.35
N SER A 90 -7.87 3.67 -6.14
CA SER A 90 -8.15 4.91 -6.89
C SER A 90 -8.33 6.12 -5.98
N ARG A 91 -8.98 5.94 -4.82
CA ARG A 91 -9.16 7.02 -3.83
C ARG A 91 -7.84 7.46 -3.21
N LEU A 92 -6.91 6.54 -3.00
CA LEU A 92 -5.57 6.87 -2.48
C LEU A 92 -4.72 7.58 -3.54
N ARG A 93 -4.88 7.23 -4.82
CA ARG A 93 -4.18 7.89 -5.94
C ARG A 93 -4.44 9.39 -6.00
N GLU A 94 -5.63 9.84 -5.58
CA GLU A 94 -6.01 11.26 -5.55
C GLU A 94 -5.33 12.06 -4.43
N CYS A 95 -4.69 11.40 -3.46
CA CYS A 95 -3.95 12.07 -2.41
C CYS A 95 -2.65 12.66 -2.95
N GLU A 96 -2.25 13.82 -2.45
CA GLU A 96 -0.99 14.48 -2.86
C GLU A 96 0.24 13.66 -2.45
N ASP A 97 0.14 12.96 -1.34
CA ASP A 97 1.15 12.10 -0.73
C ASP A 97 0.90 10.61 -0.97
N ALA A 98 0.18 10.27 -2.06
CA ALA A 98 -0.05 8.88 -2.41
C ALA A 98 1.26 8.13 -2.59
N PRO A 99 1.46 6.95 -1.94
CA PRO A 99 2.64 6.13 -2.16
C PRO A 99 2.83 5.78 -3.63
N LEU A 100 4.06 5.93 -4.17
CA LEU A 100 4.33 5.60 -5.57
C LEU A 100 4.13 4.13 -5.89
N ALA A 101 4.34 3.27 -4.91
CA ALA A 101 4.14 1.83 -5.00
C ALA A 101 3.54 1.27 -3.72
N LEU A 102 2.70 0.26 -3.85
CA LEU A 102 2.13 -0.53 -2.77
C LEU A 102 2.41 -2.01 -3.03
N PHE A 103 2.60 -2.76 -1.97
CA PHE A 103 2.73 -4.21 -2.02
C PHE A 103 1.47 -4.84 -1.46
N TYR A 104 0.82 -5.67 -2.27
CA TYR A 104 -0.45 -6.29 -1.94
C TYR A 104 -0.37 -7.80 -2.05
N ARG A 105 -0.84 -8.49 -1.02
CA ARG A 105 -1.02 -9.94 -1.02
C ARG A 105 -2.44 -10.29 -0.58
N GLY A 106 -3.26 -10.73 -1.52
CA GLY A 106 -4.66 -11.03 -1.28
C GLY A 106 -5.42 -11.29 -2.56
N ASN A 107 -6.72 -11.49 -2.44
CA ASN A 107 -7.59 -11.83 -3.57
C ASN A 107 -8.76 -10.85 -3.77
N SER A 108 -8.99 -9.92 -2.84
CA SER A 108 -10.07 -8.95 -2.99
C SER A 108 -9.63 -7.74 -3.82
N PRO A 109 -10.50 -7.22 -4.71
CA PRO A 109 -10.24 -5.98 -5.42
C PRO A 109 -10.19 -4.81 -4.42
N LEU A 110 -9.21 -3.91 -4.59
CA LEU A 110 -9.04 -2.72 -3.74
C LEU A 110 -9.96 -1.57 -4.16
N ASN A 111 -10.48 -1.60 -5.40
CA ASN A 111 -11.35 -0.59 -5.99
C ASN A 111 -12.83 -1.00 -5.96
N THR A 112 -13.32 -1.35 -4.77
CA THR A 112 -14.74 -1.66 -4.56
C THR A 112 -15.59 -0.38 -4.44
N GLN A 113 -16.89 -0.49 -4.70
CA GLN A 113 -17.83 0.63 -4.58
C GLN A 113 -17.88 1.19 -3.17
N ARG A 114 -17.85 0.29 -2.15
CA ARG A 114 -17.91 0.65 -0.73
C ARG A 114 -16.65 0.18 -0.03
N VAL A 115 -15.97 1.13 0.61
CA VAL A 115 -14.79 0.88 1.45
C VAL A 115 -15.01 1.60 2.77
N ILE A 116 -14.88 0.88 3.87
CA ILE A 116 -15.00 1.42 5.23
C ILE A 116 -13.69 1.17 5.97
N SER A 117 -13.05 2.25 6.42
CA SER A 117 -11.89 2.19 7.29
C SER A 117 -12.33 2.20 8.75
N ILE A 118 -11.87 1.22 9.52
CA ILE A 118 -12.16 1.10 10.96
C ILE A 118 -10.87 1.25 11.73
N VAL A 119 -10.84 2.23 12.60
CA VAL A 119 -9.67 2.58 13.42
C VAL A 119 -10.14 2.80 14.86
N GLY A 120 -9.35 2.36 15.83
CA GLY A 120 -9.71 2.58 17.22
C GLY A 120 -8.58 2.30 18.20
N THR A 121 -8.93 2.29 19.48
CA THR A 121 -7.98 2.05 20.56
C THR A 121 -7.37 0.66 20.51
N ARG A 122 -6.10 0.55 20.92
CA ARG A 122 -5.41 -0.76 21.10
C ARG A 122 -5.92 -1.56 22.31
N HIS A 123 -6.62 -0.90 23.22
CA HIS A 123 -7.26 -1.50 24.40
C HIS A 123 -8.77 -1.36 24.27
N ALA A 124 -9.37 -2.23 23.44
CA ALA A 124 -10.82 -2.23 23.25
C ALA A 124 -11.54 -2.60 24.55
N THR A 125 -12.61 -1.88 24.84
CA THR A 125 -13.54 -2.27 25.92
C THR A 125 -14.53 -3.30 25.37
N LYS A 126 -15.17 -4.05 26.28
CA LYS A 126 -16.20 -5.02 25.88
C LYS A 126 -17.32 -4.37 25.04
N TYR A 127 -17.71 -3.16 25.40
CA TYR A 127 -18.66 -2.36 24.59
C TYR A 127 -18.16 -2.12 23.16
N GLY A 128 -16.90 -1.71 23.00
CA GLY A 128 -16.32 -1.46 21.67
C GLY A 128 -16.22 -2.74 20.81
N GLU A 129 -15.90 -3.88 21.44
CA GLU A 129 -15.90 -5.19 20.77
C GLU A 129 -17.30 -5.57 20.30
N ASP A 130 -18.32 -5.45 21.16
CA ASP A 130 -19.70 -5.78 20.85
C ASP A 130 -20.28 -4.86 19.78
N LEU A 131 -19.99 -3.56 19.85
CA LEU A 131 -20.38 -2.59 18.83
C LEU A 131 -19.75 -2.92 17.47
N CYS A 132 -18.48 -3.26 17.44
CA CYS A 132 -17.80 -3.68 16.22
C CYS A 132 -18.43 -4.94 15.62
N ALA A 133 -18.79 -5.91 16.45
CA ALA A 133 -19.43 -7.14 16.00
C ALA A 133 -20.84 -6.90 15.44
N SER A 134 -21.67 -6.12 16.13
CA SER A 134 -23.01 -5.74 15.66
C SER A 134 -22.94 -4.97 14.35
N PHE A 135 -22.05 -3.96 14.27
CA PHE A 135 -21.85 -3.18 13.05
C PHE A 135 -21.48 -4.05 11.85
N MET A 136 -20.57 -5.01 12.03
CA MET A 136 -20.17 -5.91 10.93
C MET A 136 -21.30 -6.84 10.52
N GLN A 137 -22.12 -7.31 11.45
CA GLN A 137 -23.28 -8.12 11.15
C GLN A 137 -24.29 -7.34 10.32
N ASP A 138 -24.70 -6.16 10.78
CA ASP A 138 -25.66 -5.30 10.08
C ASP A 138 -25.14 -4.91 8.70
N LEU A 139 -23.84 -4.61 8.59
CA LEU A 139 -23.22 -4.27 7.33
C LEU A 139 -23.20 -5.43 6.34
N ALA A 140 -22.95 -6.66 6.81
CA ALA A 140 -22.98 -7.84 5.96
C ALA A 140 -24.38 -8.13 5.41
N ASP A 141 -25.42 -7.88 6.22
CA ASP A 141 -26.81 -8.05 5.80
C ASP A 141 -27.26 -6.98 4.79
N LEU A 142 -26.79 -5.73 4.95
CA LEU A 142 -27.21 -4.59 4.14
C LEU A 142 -26.33 -4.36 2.90
N CYS A 143 -25.02 -4.59 3.03
CA CYS A 143 -24.02 -4.26 2.03
C CYS A 143 -22.86 -5.29 2.00
N PRO A 144 -23.10 -6.54 1.58
CA PRO A 144 -22.16 -7.67 1.70
C PRO A 144 -20.85 -7.49 0.92
N ASP A 145 -20.82 -6.60 -0.09
CA ASP A 145 -19.63 -6.34 -0.91
C ASP A 145 -18.75 -5.20 -0.35
N THR A 146 -19.00 -4.76 0.87
CA THR A 146 -18.22 -3.69 1.49
C THR A 146 -16.85 -4.19 1.91
N LEU A 147 -15.79 -3.54 1.39
CA LEU A 147 -14.41 -3.80 1.80
C LEU A 147 -14.13 -3.12 3.14
N ILE A 148 -13.71 -3.91 4.12
CA ILE A 148 -13.28 -3.40 5.42
C ILE A 148 -11.78 -3.21 5.41
N VAL A 149 -11.32 -2.03 5.83
CA VAL A 149 -9.89 -1.68 5.91
C VAL A 149 -9.53 -1.33 7.34
N SER A 150 -8.42 -1.87 7.85
CA SER A 150 -7.91 -1.56 9.18
C SER A 150 -6.41 -1.86 9.28
N GLY A 151 -5.76 -1.55 10.43
CA GLY A 151 -4.31 -1.62 10.59
C GLY A 151 -3.75 -2.94 11.12
N LEU A 152 -4.55 -3.96 11.39
CA LEU A 152 -4.16 -5.23 12.03
C LEU A 152 -3.56 -5.06 13.45
N ALA A 153 -3.70 -3.91 14.09
CA ALA A 153 -3.22 -3.65 15.44
C ALA A 153 -4.06 -4.37 16.51
N TYR A 154 -3.59 -4.34 17.76
CA TYR A 154 -4.41 -4.77 18.90
C TYR A 154 -5.67 -3.91 19.02
N GLY A 155 -6.69 -4.42 19.71
CA GLY A 155 -7.94 -3.71 20.00
C GLY A 155 -8.91 -3.68 18.82
N ILE A 156 -9.44 -2.52 18.49
CA ILE A 156 -10.53 -2.38 17.50
C ILE A 156 -10.13 -2.94 16.13
N ASP A 157 -8.90 -2.72 15.68
CA ASP A 157 -8.44 -3.18 14.36
C ASP A 157 -8.60 -4.70 14.19
N ILE A 158 -8.09 -5.48 15.14
CA ILE A 158 -8.19 -6.95 15.06
C ILE A 158 -9.64 -7.43 15.21
N HIS A 159 -10.46 -6.73 16.01
CA HIS A 159 -11.88 -7.05 16.14
C HIS A 159 -12.62 -6.76 14.83
N ALA A 160 -12.29 -5.67 14.13
CA ALA A 160 -12.83 -5.36 12.81
C ALA A 160 -12.54 -6.49 11.81
N HIS A 161 -11.28 -6.92 11.69
CA HIS A 161 -10.90 -8.00 10.79
C HIS A 161 -11.56 -9.34 11.12
N ARG A 162 -11.56 -9.75 12.40
CA ARG A 162 -12.17 -11.01 12.84
C ARG A 162 -13.68 -11.04 12.60
N ASN A 163 -14.37 -9.93 12.85
CA ASN A 163 -15.80 -9.86 12.60
C ASN A 163 -16.11 -9.76 11.11
N ALA A 164 -15.32 -9.04 10.32
CA ALA A 164 -15.44 -9.04 8.86
C ALA A 164 -15.33 -10.46 8.30
N LEU A 165 -14.30 -11.23 8.68
CA LEU A 165 -14.13 -12.63 8.29
C LEU A 165 -15.30 -13.51 8.75
N LYS A 166 -15.75 -13.35 10.00
CA LYS A 166 -16.89 -14.10 10.56
C LYS A 166 -18.18 -13.90 9.75
N TYR A 167 -18.43 -12.66 9.31
CA TYR A 167 -19.63 -12.30 8.54
C TYR A 167 -19.37 -12.26 7.02
N LYS A 168 -18.23 -12.80 6.56
CA LYS A 168 -17.86 -12.95 5.14
C LYS A 168 -17.72 -11.64 4.38
N LEU A 169 -17.42 -10.54 5.06
CA LEU A 169 -17.04 -9.29 4.43
C LEU A 169 -15.56 -9.36 4.03
N PRO A 170 -15.19 -8.90 2.82
CA PRO A 170 -13.79 -8.80 2.45
C PRO A 170 -13.06 -7.81 3.35
N THR A 171 -11.82 -8.12 3.75
CA THR A 171 -11.08 -7.26 4.67
C THR A 171 -9.59 -7.17 4.35
N VAL A 172 -9.06 -5.94 4.33
CA VAL A 172 -7.65 -5.65 4.02
C VAL A 172 -6.96 -4.99 5.21
N GLY A 173 -5.84 -5.59 5.62
CA GLY A 173 -4.96 -5.03 6.63
C GLY A 173 -3.91 -4.12 6.00
N VAL A 174 -3.88 -2.84 6.39
CA VAL A 174 -2.84 -1.88 5.99
C VAL A 174 -1.75 -1.87 7.05
N LEU A 175 -0.56 -2.32 6.67
CA LEU A 175 0.53 -2.58 7.60
C LEU A 175 1.59 -1.49 7.53
N ALA A 176 2.20 -1.19 8.68
CA ALA A 176 3.32 -0.25 8.81
C ALA A 176 4.70 -0.97 8.73
N HIS A 177 4.73 -2.17 8.16
CA HIS A 177 5.95 -3.00 8.01
C HIS A 177 5.83 -3.85 6.74
N GLY A 178 6.95 -4.46 6.32
CA GLY A 178 6.98 -5.33 5.14
C GLY A 178 6.17 -6.62 5.31
N LEU A 179 5.86 -7.27 4.16
CA LEU A 179 5.14 -8.55 4.12
C LEU A 179 6.05 -9.77 4.39
N ASP A 180 7.32 -9.54 4.70
CA ASP A 180 8.28 -10.55 5.16
C ASP A 180 7.92 -11.14 6.54
N ARG A 181 7.12 -10.43 7.31
CA ARG A 181 6.68 -10.81 8.67
C ARG A 181 5.27 -10.32 8.97
N ILE A 182 4.67 -10.91 9.99
CA ILE A 182 3.38 -10.45 10.53
C ILE A 182 3.58 -9.91 11.94
N TYR A 183 3.16 -8.67 12.15
CA TYR A 183 3.16 -8.02 13.45
C TYR A 183 1.79 -7.37 13.73
N PRO A 184 1.21 -7.58 14.92
CA PRO A 184 1.68 -8.48 16.00
C PRO A 184 1.59 -9.97 15.61
N SER A 185 2.54 -10.78 16.11
CA SER A 185 2.59 -12.23 15.83
C SER A 185 1.32 -12.97 16.31
N ALA A 186 0.67 -12.45 17.36
CA ALA A 186 -0.62 -12.96 17.87
C ALA A 186 -1.77 -12.90 16.82
N HIS A 187 -1.64 -12.03 15.80
CA HIS A 187 -2.65 -11.86 14.75
C HIS A 187 -2.34 -12.68 13.48
N ARG A 188 -1.28 -13.51 13.50
CA ARG A 188 -0.83 -14.28 12.33
C ARG A 188 -1.94 -15.15 11.73
N LYS A 189 -2.74 -15.83 12.55
CA LYS A 189 -3.83 -16.67 12.06
C LYS A 189 -4.86 -15.83 11.28
N THR A 190 -5.27 -14.70 11.85
CA THR A 190 -6.23 -13.78 11.20
C THR A 190 -5.64 -13.22 9.90
N ALA A 191 -4.36 -12.81 9.90
CA ALA A 191 -3.69 -12.30 8.71
C ALA A 191 -3.63 -13.32 7.56
N ILE A 192 -3.40 -14.61 7.88
CA ILE A 192 -3.42 -15.69 6.87
C ILE A 192 -4.83 -15.85 6.29
N GLU A 193 -5.86 -15.88 7.13
CA GLU A 193 -7.25 -16.01 6.69
C GLU A 193 -7.69 -14.80 5.84
N MET A 194 -7.19 -13.60 6.17
CA MET A 194 -7.45 -12.39 5.38
C MET A 194 -6.89 -12.48 3.96
N MET A 195 -5.78 -13.18 3.71
CA MET A 195 -5.24 -13.34 2.36
C MET A 195 -6.18 -14.11 1.42
N ASP A 196 -7.03 -14.97 1.97
CA ASP A 196 -8.04 -15.74 1.22
C ASP A 196 -9.39 -15.01 1.09
N HIS A 197 -9.63 -13.99 1.94
CA HIS A 197 -10.91 -13.26 2.01
C HIS A 197 -10.73 -11.74 2.05
N GLY A 198 -9.67 -11.25 1.42
CA GLY A 198 -9.29 -9.85 1.44
C GLY A 198 -7.84 -9.68 1.07
N GLY A 199 -7.00 -9.24 2.01
CA GLY A 199 -5.57 -9.14 1.78
C GLY A 199 -4.80 -8.36 2.82
N LEU A 200 -3.50 -8.23 2.56
CA LEU A 200 -2.56 -7.39 3.31
C LEU A 200 -1.93 -6.39 2.35
N LEU A 201 -1.88 -5.15 2.73
CA LEU A 201 -1.38 -4.02 1.95
C LEU A 201 -0.32 -3.26 2.74
N THR A 202 0.76 -2.86 2.09
CA THR A 202 1.82 -2.05 2.72
C THR A 202 2.60 -1.26 1.68
N GLU A 203 3.34 -0.25 2.15
CA GLU A 203 4.33 0.49 1.36
C GLU A 203 5.74 -0.16 1.42
N PHE A 204 5.91 -1.22 2.21
CA PHE A 204 7.21 -1.82 2.52
C PHE A 204 7.25 -3.29 2.12
N ILE A 205 8.48 -3.78 1.81
CA ILE A 205 8.76 -5.18 1.53
C ILE A 205 10.07 -5.63 2.18
#